data_4fdf2346e71184b4897418c8f7b33936
#
_entry.id   4fdf2346e71184b4897418c8f7b33936
#
_cell.length_a   1.000
_cell.length_b   1.000
_cell.length_c   1.000
_cell.angle_alpha   90.00
_cell.angle_beta   90.00
_cell.angle_gamma   90.00
#
_symmetry.space_group_name_H-M   'P 1'
#
loop_
_entity.id
_entity.type
_entity.pdbx_description
1 polymer ?
#
loop_
_entity_poly.entity_id
_entity_poly.type
_entity_poly.pdbx_seq_one_letter_code
_entity_poly.pdbx_strand_id
1 'polypeptide(L)'
;LKGLVAYVIIGHSEVRAYQGETDAQINLKAKALLAHGLTPIIAVGESDAVNRAGGTLATVGAQVRAALAGVSAAEAASLVIAYEPIWAIGTGRVPSPEEANAIIKGAVRDVLAELYSAQTAAQVRIQYGGSVTPANMVGFMSQPDIDGALVGGASLKVDDFLSLVAAARQAKGL
;
A
#
# COMPACT_ATOMS: atom_id res chain seq x y z
N LEU A 1 20.60 1.82 -8.55
CA LEU A 1 19.38 0.99 -8.73
C LEU A 1 18.83 1.05 -10.16
N LYS A 2 19.04 2.18 -10.86
CA LYS A 2 18.56 2.35 -12.25
C LYS A 2 19.12 1.25 -13.15
N GLY A 3 18.25 0.54 -13.87
CA GLY A 3 18.63 -0.59 -14.73
C GLY A 3 18.66 -1.95 -14.02
N LEU A 4 18.55 -1.97 -12.68
CA LEU A 4 18.47 -3.22 -11.90
C LEU A 4 17.08 -3.51 -11.38
N VAL A 5 16.32 -2.46 -11.02
CA VAL A 5 14.96 -2.57 -10.50
C VAL A 5 14.05 -1.54 -11.16
N ALA A 6 12.75 -1.83 -11.24
CA ALA A 6 11.72 -0.91 -11.70
C ALA A 6 10.96 -0.27 -10.53
N TYR A 7 10.81 -1.00 -9.42
CA TYR A 7 10.05 -0.58 -8.24
C TYR A 7 10.94 -0.57 -7.01
N VAL A 8 10.68 0.37 -6.09
CA VAL A 8 11.38 0.47 -4.81
C VAL A 8 10.35 0.69 -3.69
N ILE A 9 10.34 -0.20 -2.70
CA ILE A 9 9.51 -0.05 -1.51
C ILE A 9 10.16 0.97 -0.58
N ILE A 10 9.36 1.94 -0.11
CA ILE A 10 9.77 2.97 0.86
C ILE A 10 8.70 3.11 1.93
N GLY A 11 9.07 3.56 3.12
CA GLY A 11 8.14 3.78 4.22
C GLY A 11 7.59 2.50 4.86
N HIS A 12 8.20 1.32 4.58
CA HIS A 12 7.79 0.06 5.19
C HIS A 12 7.76 0.16 6.72
N SER A 13 6.77 -0.47 7.33
CA SER A 13 6.54 -0.38 8.78
C SER A 13 7.77 -0.71 9.64
N GLU A 14 8.57 -1.70 9.23
CA GLU A 14 9.82 -2.04 9.93
C GLU A 14 10.88 -0.93 9.82
N VAL A 15 11.02 -0.28 8.66
CA VAL A 15 11.97 0.82 8.47
C VAL A 15 11.55 2.02 9.30
N ARG A 16 10.25 2.32 9.34
CA ARG A 16 9.70 3.35 10.23
C ARG A 16 9.98 3.03 11.70
N ALA A 17 9.74 1.79 12.13
CA ALA A 17 9.88 1.39 13.52
C ALA A 17 11.34 1.25 13.98
N TYR A 18 12.20 0.63 13.18
CA TYR A 18 13.57 0.29 13.61
C TYR A 18 14.63 1.32 13.21
N GLN A 19 14.36 2.11 12.17
CA GLN A 19 15.30 3.14 11.68
C GLN A 19 14.78 4.55 11.87
N GLY A 20 13.56 4.72 12.41
CA GLY A 20 12.96 6.04 12.66
C GLY A 20 12.63 6.82 11.37
N GLU A 21 12.34 6.12 10.26
CA GLU A 21 12.03 6.79 8.99
C GLU A 21 10.76 7.64 9.11
N THR A 22 10.90 8.92 8.84
CA THR A 22 9.81 9.91 8.95
C THR A 22 9.09 10.09 7.62
N ASP A 23 7.84 10.61 7.66
CA ASP A 23 7.08 10.91 6.44
C ASP A 23 7.79 11.94 5.55
N ALA A 24 8.52 12.89 6.13
CA ALA A 24 9.33 13.84 5.36
C ALA A 24 10.46 13.14 4.58
N GLN A 25 11.14 12.18 5.19
CA GLN A 25 12.16 11.37 4.50
C GLN A 25 11.56 10.51 3.40
N ILE A 26 10.37 9.95 3.64
CA ILE A 26 9.64 9.15 2.63
C ILE A 26 9.27 10.02 1.43
N ASN A 27 8.79 11.25 1.65
CA ASN A 27 8.52 12.19 0.57
C ASN A 27 9.77 12.51 -0.26
N LEU A 28 10.91 12.76 0.39
CA LEU A 28 12.17 13.00 -0.30
C LEU A 28 12.61 11.78 -1.13
N LYS A 29 12.46 10.56 -0.59
CA LYS A 29 12.75 9.32 -1.31
C LYS A 29 11.81 9.12 -2.50
N ALA A 30 10.50 9.36 -2.33
CA ALA A 30 9.53 9.27 -3.42
C ALA A 30 9.90 10.19 -4.58
N LYS A 31 10.19 11.45 -4.31
CA LYS A 31 10.63 12.43 -5.32
C LYS A 31 11.92 12.04 -6.01
N ALA A 32 12.90 11.55 -5.26
CA ALA A 32 14.17 11.08 -5.81
C ALA A 32 13.97 9.90 -6.75
N LEU A 33 13.13 8.92 -6.37
CA LEU A 33 12.83 7.76 -7.21
C LEU A 33 12.14 8.18 -8.52
N LEU A 34 11.11 9.03 -8.43
CA LEU A 34 10.38 9.54 -9.59
C LEU A 34 11.32 10.32 -10.54
N ALA A 35 12.17 11.18 -10.01
CA ALA A 35 13.16 11.94 -10.80
C ALA A 35 14.16 11.04 -11.54
N HIS A 36 14.39 9.82 -11.04
CA HIS A 36 15.27 8.82 -11.68
C HIS A 36 14.52 7.78 -12.52
N GLY A 37 13.21 7.94 -12.74
CA GLY A 37 12.38 7.01 -13.53
C GLY A 37 12.16 5.66 -12.85
N LEU A 38 12.20 5.63 -11.52
CA LEU A 38 11.85 4.46 -10.70
C LEU A 38 10.47 4.65 -10.08
N THR A 39 9.71 3.58 -9.97
CA THR A 39 8.36 3.62 -9.38
C THR A 39 8.43 3.37 -7.88
N PRO A 40 8.07 4.34 -7.01
CA PRO A 40 7.96 4.09 -5.59
C PRO A 40 6.72 3.24 -5.27
N ILE A 41 6.88 2.26 -4.37
CA ILE A 41 5.80 1.62 -3.62
C ILE A 41 5.85 2.22 -2.22
N ILE A 42 4.91 3.10 -1.90
CA ILE A 42 4.89 3.85 -0.64
C ILE A 42 4.02 3.10 0.36
N ALA A 43 4.65 2.56 1.41
CA ALA A 43 3.94 1.90 2.49
C ALA A 43 3.42 2.91 3.53
N VAL A 44 2.14 2.76 3.87
CA VAL A 44 1.42 3.56 4.87
C VAL A 44 0.62 2.63 5.78
N GLY A 45 0.46 3.00 7.03
CA GLY A 45 -0.30 2.16 7.96
C GLY A 45 -0.25 2.67 9.38
N GLU A 46 -1.12 2.14 10.23
CA GLU A 46 -1.28 2.57 11.62
C GLU A 46 -0.95 1.45 12.62
N SER A 47 -0.56 1.87 13.81
CA SER A 47 -0.32 0.98 14.94
C SER A 47 -1.63 0.44 15.55
N ASP A 48 -1.53 -0.62 16.36
CA ASP A 48 -2.66 -1.19 17.10
C ASP A 48 -3.33 -0.16 18.03
N ALA A 49 -2.53 0.69 18.67
CA ALA A 49 -3.06 1.75 19.55
C ALA A 49 -3.91 2.76 18.76
N VAL A 50 -3.47 3.18 17.59
CA VAL A 50 -4.21 4.10 16.72
C VAL A 50 -5.48 3.44 16.17
N ASN A 51 -5.39 2.19 15.75
CA ASN A 51 -6.54 1.42 15.25
C ASN A 51 -7.63 1.31 16.32
N ARG A 52 -7.27 0.90 17.53
CA ARG A 52 -8.23 0.79 18.68
C ARG A 52 -8.84 2.13 19.07
N ALA A 53 -8.14 3.23 18.89
CA ALA A 53 -8.63 4.58 19.15
C ALA A 53 -9.52 5.13 18.01
N GLY A 54 -9.75 4.37 16.94
CA GLY A 54 -10.50 4.83 15.77
C GLY A 54 -9.78 5.86 14.91
N GLY A 55 -8.46 5.98 15.06
CA GLY A 55 -7.63 6.98 14.37
C GLY A 55 -7.09 6.55 13.01
N THR A 56 -7.46 5.37 12.50
CA THR A 56 -6.91 4.77 11.28
C THR A 56 -6.99 5.70 10.07
N LEU A 57 -8.20 6.18 9.74
CA LEU A 57 -8.39 7.01 8.54
C LEU A 57 -7.59 8.32 8.60
N ALA A 58 -7.58 8.97 9.76
CA ALA A 58 -6.84 10.21 9.94
C ALA A 58 -5.32 10.00 9.82
N THR A 59 -4.80 8.94 10.47
CA THR A 59 -3.36 8.64 10.47
C THR A 59 -2.87 8.23 9.09
N VAL A 60 -3.53 7.27 8.45
CA VAL A 60 -3.13 6.78 7.11
C VAL A 60 -3.29 7.89 6.07
N GLY A 61 -4.38 8.65 6.11
CA GLY A 61 -4.58 9.79 5.22
C GLY A 61 -3.52 10.89 5.40
N ALA A 62 -3.09 11.17 6.63
CA ALA A 62 -1.99 12.11 6.88
C ALA A 62 -0.65 11.62 6.30
N GLN A 63 -0.34 10.33 6.42
CA GLN A 63 0.85 9.73 5.82
C GLN A 63 0.83 9.82 4.28
N VAL A 64 -0.32 9.56 3.63
CA VAL A 64 -0.48 9.71 2.19
C VAL A 64 -0.24 11.16 1.76
N ARG A 65 -0.87 12.13 2.44
CA ARG A 65 -0.69 13.57 2.14
C ARG A 65 0.76 14.00 2.30
N ALA A 66 1.43 13.56 3.37
CA ALA A 66 2.82 13.91 3.63
C ALA A 66 3.76 13.28 2.59
N ALA A 67 3.59 12.00 2.27
CA ALA A 67 4.40 11.31 1.28
C ALA A 67 4.30 11.92 -0.12
N LEU A 68 3.14 12.48 -0.47
CA LEU A 68 2.85 13.03 -1.80
C LEU A 68 2.98 14.56 -1.88
N ALA A 69 3.43 15.22 -0.81
CA ALA A 69 3.59 16.67 -0.79
C ALA A 69 4.52 17.16 -1.92
N GLY A 70 3.97 17.96 -2.86
CA GLY A 70 4.69 18.49 -4.03
C GLY A 70 5.01 17.46 -5.12
N VAL A 71 4.37 16.28 -5.11
CA VAL A 71 4.34 15.33 -6.25
C VAL A 71 3.21 15.78 -7.18
N SER A 72 3.47 15.84 -8.49
CA SER A 72 2.46 16.22 -9.48
C SER A 72 1.44 15.09 -9.74
N ALA A 73 0.27 15.42 -10.28
CA ALA A 73 -0.76 14.44 -10.63
C ALA A 73 -0.24 13.36 -11.62
N ALA A 74 0.58 13.76 -12.58
CA ALA A 74 1.16 12.85 -13.57
C ALA A 74 2.14 11.86 -12.92
N GLU A 75 2.97 12.33 -11.98
CA GLU A 75 3.87 11.47 -11.21
C GLU A 75 3.10 10.54 -10.28
N ALA A 76 2.07 11.07 -9.60
CA ALA A 76 1.23 10.29 -8.68
C ALA A 76 0.52 9.14 -9.41
N ALA A 77 0.05 9.34 -10.64
CA ALA A 77 -0.60 8.30 -11.43
C ALA A 77 0.29 7.06 -11.71
N SER A 78 1.61 7.21 -11.60
CA SER A 78 2.57 6.14 -11.89
C SER A 78 3.04 5.34 -10.67
N LEU A 79 2.82 5.86 -9.45
CA LEU A 79 3.27 5.22 -8.22
C LEU A 79 2.28 4.18 -7.68
N VAL A 80 2.69 3.50 -6.62
CA VAL A 80 1.88 2.51 -5.90
C VAL A 80 1.82 2.90 -4.43
N ILE A 81 0.64 2.80 -3.80
CA ILE A 81 0.48 2.90 -2.35
C ILE A 81 0.22 1.50 -1.79
N ALA A 82 0.89 1.13 -0.71
CA ALA A 82 0.66 -0.11 0.00
C ALA A 82 0.11 0.19 1.40
N TYR A 83 -1.11 -0.24 1.69
CA TYR A 83 -1.69 -0.11 3.03
C TYR A 83 -1.26 -1.30 3.89
N GLU A 84 -0.51 -1.04 4.94
CA GLU A 84 -0.03 -2.01 5.92
C GLU A 84 -0.78 -1.83 7.25
N PRO A 85 -1.82 -2.63 7.59
CA PRO A 85 -2.35 -2.66 8.95
C PRO A 85 -1.28 -3.25 9.89
N ILE A 86 -0.44 -2.40 10.50
CA ILE A 86 0.74 -2.85 11.28
C ILE A 86 0.32 -3.80 12.40
N TRP A 87 -0.86 -3.58 12.98
CA TRP A 87 -1.45 -4.44 14.01
C TRP A 87 -1.83 -5.85 13.51
N ALA A 88 -1.88 -6.06 12.20
CA ALA A 88 -2.19 -7.36 11.58
C ALA A 88 -0.94 -8.11 11.12
N ILE A 89 0.22 -7.44 11.00
CA ILE A 89 1.45 -8.05 10.50
C ILE A 89 2.03 -8.98 11.56
N GLY A 90 2.11 -10.29 11.24
CA GLY A 90 2.74 -11.29 12.13
C GLY A 90 1.98 -11.60 13.42
N THR A 91 0.78 -11.06 13.62
CA THR A 91 0.01 -11.22 14.86
C THR A 91 -1.08 -12.30 14.79
N GLY A 92 -1.37 -12.82 13.59
CA GLY A 92 -2.50 -13.72 13.34
C GLY A 92 -3.85 -12.99 13.23
N ARG A 93 -3.92 -11.69 13.51
CA ARG A 93 -5.11 -10.85 13.25
C ARG A 93 -5.11 -10.43 11.80
N VAL A 94 -6.25 -10.49 11.15
CA VAL A 94 -6.45 -10.06 9.76
C VAL A 94 -7.75 -9.29 9.68
N PRO A 95 -7.80 -8.07 9.14
CA PRO A 95 -9.07 -7.41 8.87
C PRO A 95 -9.88 -8.23 7.85
N SER A 96 -11.20 -8.11 7.87
CA SER A 96 -11.97 -8.63 6.76
C SER A 96 -11.60 -7.90 5.46
N PRO A 97 -11.80 -8.51 4.28
CA PRO A 97 -11.58 -7.83 3.00
C PRO A 97 -12.36 -6.51 2.89
N GLU A 98 -13.58 -6.46 3.40
CA GLU A 98 -14.46 -5.29 3.40
C GLU A 98 -13.91 -4.18 4.31
N GLU A 99 -13.41 -4.53 5.49
CA GLU A 99 -12.77 -3.57 6.41
C GLU A 99 -11.50 -2.99 5.79
N ALA A 100 -10.64 -3.83 5.21
CA ALA A 100 -9.44 -3.36 4.51
C ALA A 100 -9.79 -2.43 3.34
N ASN A 101 -10.81 -2.80 2.56
CA ASN A 101 -11.30 -1.97 1.45
C ASN A 101 -11.84 -0.63 1.94
N ALA A 102 -12.64 -0.61 3.01
CA ALA A 102 -13.18 0.63 3.54
C ALA A 102 -12.08 1.60 4.00
N ILE A 103 -11.03 1.08 4.64
CA ILE A 103 -9.86 1.86 5.04
C ILE A 103 -9.09 2.37 3.80
N ILE A 104 -8.79 1.50 2.85
CA ILE A 104 -8.09 1.86 1.61
C ILE A 104 -8.89 2.92 0.83
N LYS A 105 -10.20 2.74 0.71
CA LYS A 105 -11.06 3.74 0.08
C LYS A 105 -10.97 5.09 0.80
N GLY A 106 -11.27 5.14 2.09
CA GLY A 106 -11.39 6.40 2.82
C GLY A 106 -10.05 7.09 3.10
N ALA A 107 -8.99 6.32 3.43
CA ALA A 107 -7.71 6.88 3.82
C ALA A 107 -6.70 7.03 2.66
N VAL A 108 -6.89 6.31 1.55
CA VAL A 108 -5.98 6.38 0.41
C VAL A 108 -6.68 6.89 -0.84
N ARG A 109 -7.70 6.18 -1.36
CA ARG A 109 -8.37 6.54 -2.62
C ARG A 109 -9.03 7.91 -2.58
N ASP A 110 -9.81 8.18 -1.53
CA ASP A 110 -10.51 9.46 -1.36
C ASP A 110 -9.50 10.61 -1.14
N VAL A 111 -8.41 10.37 -0.38
CA VAL A 111 -7.32 11.34 -0.19
C VAL A 111 -6.60 11.66 -1.50
N LEU A 112 -6.34 10.66 -2.34
CA LEU A 112 -5.77 10.88 -3.67
C LEU A 112 -6.71 11.71 -4.56
N ALA A 113 -8.02 11.47 -4.48
CA ALA A 113 -9.02 12.23 -5.22
C ALA A 113 -9.07 13.70 -4.77
N GLU A 114 -8.94 13.96 -3.47
CA GLU A 114 -8.84 15.32 -2.91
C GLU A 114 -7.54 16.03 -3.30
N LEU A 115 -6.41 15.34 -3.28
CA LEU A 115 -5.10 15.93 -3.61
C LEU A 115 -4.98 16.25 -5.11
N TYR A 116 -5.59 15.46 -5.96
CA TYR A 116 -5.43 15.55 -7.41
C TYR A 116 -6.80 15.61 -8.14
N SER A 117 -7.37 14.44 -8.38
CA SER A 117 -8.70 14.26 -8.99
C SER A 117 -9.16 12.81 -8.84
N ALA A 118 -10.46 12.56 -9.00
CA ALA A 118 -10.99 11.19 -9.05
C ALA A 118 -10.35 10.35 -10.18
N GLN A 119 -10.04 10.96 -11.31
CA GLN A 119 -9.38 10.28 -12.43
C GLN A 119 -7.95 9.85 -12.07
N THR A 120 -7.15 10.73 -11.47
CA THR A 120 -5.80 10.40 -11.00
C THR A 120 -5.85 9.33 -9.91
N ALA A 121 -6.76 9.49 -8.94
CA ALA A 121 -6.95 8.51 -7.88
C ALA A 121 -7.27 7.11 -8.42
N ALA A 122 -8.08 6.99 -9.47
CA ALA A 122 -8.41 5.72 -10.10
C ALA A 122 -7.22 5.07 -10.85
N GLN A 123 -6.21 5.84 -11.23
CA GLN A 123 -5.00 5.33 -11.91
C GLN A 123 -3.95 4.81 -10.92
N VAL A 124 -3.92 5.33 -9.70
CA VAL A 124 -2.97 4.88 -8.68
C VAL A 124 -3.32 3.47 -8.23
N ARG A 125 -2.36 2.55 -8.33
CA ARG A 125 -2.55 1.20 -7.79
C ARG A 125 -2.41 1.19 -6.29
N ILE A 126 -3.36 0.55 -5.60
CA ILE A 126 -3.34 0.42 -4.15
C ILE A 126 -3.25 -1.06 -3.79
N GLN A 127 -2.23 -1.41 -3.02
CA GLN A 127 -1.97 -2.77 -2.56
C GLN A 127 -2.39 -2.92 -1.10
N TYR A 128 -2.92 -4.08 -0.77
CA TYR A 128 -3.06 -4.53 0.61
C TYR A 128 -1.75 -5.18 1.07
N GLY A 129 -1.12 -4.65 2.11
CA GLY A 129 0.16 -5.08 2.66
C GLY A 129 0.07 -5.81 4.01
N GLY A 130 -1.13 -6.24 4.41
CA GLY A 130 -1.30 -7.09 5.60
C GLY A 130 -1.03 -8.57 5.31
N SER A 131 -1.45 -9.44 6.22
CA SER A 131 -1.25 -10.87 6.09
C SER A 131 -2.13 -11.46 4.97
N VAL A 132 -1.52 -11.88 3.88
CA VAL A 132 -2.17 -12.60 2.79
C VAL A 132 -1.70 -14.04 2.71
N THR A 133 -2.64 -14.92 2.38
CA THR A 133 -2.44 -16.36 2.19
C THR A 133 -3.21 -16.80 0.94
N PRO A 134 -2.92 -17.97 0.34
CA PRO A 134 -3.73 -18.49 -0.75
C PRO A 134 -5.22 -18.58 -0.43
N ALA A 135 -5.58 -18.83 0.83
CA ALA A 135 -6.96 -18.98 1.26
C ALA A 135 -7.75 -17.67 1.31
N ASN A 136 -7.11 -16.52 1.61
CA ASN A 136 -7.79 -15.22 1.76
C ASN A 136 -7.58 -14.26 0.58
N MET A 137 -6.66 -14.57 -0.33
CA MET A 137 -6.26 -13.69 -1.43
C MET A 137 -7.43 -13.29 -2.33
N VAL A 138 -8.30 -14.24 -2.70
CA VAL A 138 -9.48 -13.97 -3.54
C VAL A 138 -10.38 -12.93 -2.88
N GLY A 139 -10.62 -13.03 -1.57
CA GLY A 139 -11.47 -12.09 -0.84
C GLY A 139 -10.95 -10.65 -0.93
N PHE A 140 -9.65 -10.44 -0.71
CA PHE A 140 -9.04 -9.11 -0.84
C PHE A 140 -9.05 -8.61 -2.29
N MET A 141 -8.67 -9.45 -3.25
CA MET A 141 -8.59 -9.05 -4.66
C MET A 141 -9.96 -8.81 -5.30
N SER A 142 -11.04 -9.34 -4.74
CA SER A 142 -12.41 -9.05 -5.20
C SER A 142 -12.91 -7.68 -4.76
N GLN A 143 -12.20 -7.00 -3.88
CA GLN A 143 -12.60 -5.67 -3.41
C GLN A 143 -12.30 -4.58 -4.46
N PRO A 144 -13.20 -3.58 -4.61
CA PRO A 144 -13.11 -2.59 -5.68
C PRO A 144 -11.91 -1.65 -5.59
N ASP A 145 -11.45 -1.32 -4.37
CA ASP A 145 -10.35 -0.37 -4.16
C ASP A 145 -8.99 -1.05 -3.88
N ILE A 146 -8.93 -2.39 -3.88
CA ILE A 146 -7.70 -3.16 -3.70
C ILE A 146 -7.23 -3.67 -5.06
N ASP A 147 -6.12 -3.14 -5.58
CA ASP A 147 -5.60 -3.45 -6.91
C ASP A 147 -4.55 -4.56 -6.91
N GLY A 148 -4.01 -4.90 -5.73
CA GLY A 148 -2.96 -5.90 -5.58
C GLY A 148 -2.63 -6.20 -4.13
N ALA A 149 -1.55 -6.96 -3.91
CA ALA A 149 -1.03 -7.23 -2.59
C ALA A 149 0.49 -7.01 -2.52
N LEU A 150 0.97 -6.49 -1.39
CA LEU A 150 2.38 -6.47 -1.03
C LEU A 150 2.65 -7.68 -0.12
N VAL A 151 3.29 -8.71 -0.68
CA VAL A 151 3.39 -10.04 -0.05
C VAL A 151 4.70 -10.19 0.69
N GLY A 152 4.65 -10.45 2.00
CA GLY A 152 5.81 -10.74 2.85
C GLY A 152 6.18 -12.24 2.86
N GLY A 153 6.06 -12.89 4.02
CA GLY A 153 6.53 -14.27 4.25
C GLY A 153 6.05 -15.33 3.26
N ALA A 154 4.82 -15.21 2.74
CA ALA A 154 4.30 -16.14 1.75
C ALA A 154 5.05 -16.09 0.40
N SER A 155 5.79 -15.01 0.10
CA SER A 155 6.62 -14.92 -1.10
C SER A 155 7.89 -15.76 -1.04
N LEU A 156 8.25 -16.27 0.14
CA LEU A 156 9.44 -17.12 0.35
C LEU A 156 9.20 -18.58 -0.05
N LYS A 157 7.94 -18.98 -0.28
CA LYS A 157 7.55 -20.31 -0.72
C LYS A 157 6.96 -20.23 -2.12
N VAL A 158 7.59 -20.91 -3.06
CA VAL A 158 7.22 -20.86 -4.49
C VAL A 158 5.76 -21.24 -4.71
N ASP A 159 5.30 -22.35 -4.14
CA ASP A 159 3.93 -22.84 -4.33
C ASP A 159 2.88 -21.88 -3.75
N ASP A 160 3.15 -21.31 -2.57
CA ASP A 160 2.28 -20.30 -1.95
C ASP A 160 2.21 -19.05 -2.84
N PHE A 161 3.36 -18.56 -3.32
CA PHE A 161 3.41 -17.36 -4.15
C PHE A 161 2.72 -17.55 -5.50
N LEU A 162 2.93 -18.70 -6.16
CA LEU A 162 2.22 -19.04 -7.41
C LEU A 162 0.70 -19.12 -7.19
N SER A 163 0.28 -19.69 -6.06
CA SER A 163 -1.13 -19.78 -5.69
C SER A 163 -1.74 -18.38 -5.45
N LEU A 164 -1.00 -17.47 -4.80
CA LEU A 164 -1.40 -16.07 -4.62
C LEU A 164 -1.57 -15.35 -5.96
N VAL A 165 -0.62 -15.51 -6.88
CA VAL A 165 -0.69 -14.91 -8.23
C VAL A 165 -1.89 -15.44 -9.01
N ALA A 166 -2.13 -16.76 -8.97
CA ALA A 166 -3.27 -17.39 -9.65
C ALA A 166 -4.60 -16.87 -9.08
N ALA A 167 -4.72 -16.79 -7.74
CA ALA A 167 -5.89 -16.26 -7.05
C ALA A 167 -6.16 -14.79 -7.39
N ALA A 168 -5.10 -13.96 -7.43
CA ALA A 168 -5.22 -12.56 -7.82
C ALA A 168 -5.69 -12.39 -9.27
N ARG A 169 -5.12 -13.15 -10.20
CA ARG A 169 -5.54 -13.15 -11.61
C ARG A 169 -7.02 -13.52 -11.76
N GLN A 170 -7.44 -14.59 -11.12
CA GLN A 170 -8.83 -15.04 -11.17
C GLN A 170 -9.79 -13.97 -10.64
N ALA A 171 -9.48 -13.37 -9.48
CA ALA A 171 -10.33 -12.35 -8.87
C ALA A 171 -10.43 -11.06 -9.69
N LYS A 172 -9.39 -10.71 -10.46
CA LYS A 172 -9.34 -9.52 -11.32
C LYS A 172 -9.76 -9.78 -12.76
N GLY A 173 -10.08 -11.02 -13.13
CA GLY A 173 -10.49 -11.38 -14.51
C GLY A 173 -9.37 -11.28 -15.54
N LEU A 174 -8.10 -11.55 -15.16
CA LEU A 174 -6.89 -11.44 -15.98
C LEU A 174 -6.40 -12.80 -16.49
#